data_537910eba31e607f4e9515c35abae79a
#
_entry.id   537910eba31e607f4e9515c35abae79a
#
_cell.length_a   1.000
_cell.length_b   1.000
_cell.length_c   1.000
_cell.angle_alpha   90.00
_cell.angle_beta   90.00
_cell.angle_gamma   90.00
#
_symmetry.space_group_name_H-M   'P 1'
#
loop_
_entity.id
_entity.type
_entity.pdbx_description
1 polymer ?
#
loop_
_entity_poly.entity_id
_entity_poly.type
_entity_poly.pdbx_seq_one_letter_code
_entity_poly.pdbx_strand_id
1 'polypeptide(L)'
;MPKQLPIDPSQTYAAGTVRFADIQVHNYRSDLALESTRWGSEKLLRALHDMLMLREFESMLNSFKMTGSYRDIQYTYKGPAHLSVGQEAVAVGSAMALSPTDQIFGSHRSHGEILAKGLAAIAEMDDVSIESIIKSHDGGKLSNFVKNYIGDEGGGPGEAFLLAGMLAEVFMRDVGFNKGMGGSMHAFFTPFGAYPNNAIVGGSAGIAVGAALRALLTGSDNIVLANLGDGSTGCGLIWESMNFASMGQYKTLWEK
;
A
#
# COMPACT_ATOMS: atom_id res chain seq x y z
N MET A 1 20.90 12.86 19.29
CA MET A 1 20.63 12.04 20.48
C MET A 1 19.35 12.53 21.13
N PRO A 2 18.52 11.67 21.73
CA PRO A 2 17.31 12.14 22.41
C PRO A 2 17.68 13.06 23.56
N LYS A 3 16.91 14.14 23.71
CA LYS A 3 17.04 15.06 24.84
C LYS A 3 16.47 14.40 26.09
N GLN A 4 17.08 14.65 27.24
CA GLN A 4 16.45 14.34 28.51
C GLN A 4 15.36 15.39 28.79
N LEU A 5 14.14 14.93 29.01
CA LEU A 5 13.07 15.76 29.56
C LEU A 5 13.06 15.58 31.09
N PRO A 6 13.42 16.59 31.85
CA PRO A 6 13.21 16.57 33.29
C PRO A 6 11.69 16.61 33.55
N ILE A 7 11.16 15.55 34.12
CA ILE A 7 9.76 15.48 34.55
C ILE A 7 9.74 15.83 36.01
N ASP A 8 9.06 16.94 36.33
CA ASP A 8 8.80 17.32 37.73
C ASP A 8 7.52 16.62 38.20
N PRO A 9 7.61 15.67 39.14
CA PRO A 9 6.43 14.95 39.63
C PRO A 9 5.36 15.88 40.23
N SER A 10 5.75 17.01 40.80
CA SER A 10 4.79 17.98 41.39
C SER A 10 3.87 18.58 40.32
N GLN A 11 4.39 18.81 39.12
CA GLN A 11 3.61 19.30 37.99
C GLN A 11 2.69 18.21 37.41
N THR A 12 3.12 16.97 37.47
CA THR A 12 2.32 15.81 36.99
C THR A 12 1.08 15.58 37.82
N TYR A 13 1.15 15.86 39.14
CA TYR A 13 0.05 15.71 40.10
C TYR A 13 -0.71 17.01 40.37
N ALA A 14 -0.33 18.12 39.74
CA ALA A 14 -1.05 19.37 39.89
C ALA A 14 -2.49 19.24 39.36
N ALA A 15 -3.43 19.80 40.09
CA ALA A 15 -4.82 19.87 39.62
C ALA A 15 -4.91 20.66 38.32
N GLY A 16 -5.57 20.12 37.33
CA GLY A 16 -5.65 20.75 36.01
C GLY A 16 -6.86 20.23 35.20
N THR A 17 -7.03 20.80 34.02
CA THR A 17 -8.06 20.39 33.06
C THR A 17 -7.40 20.01 31.76
N VAL A 18 -7.67 18.78 31.28
CA VAL A 18 -7.30 18.36 29.93
C VAL A 18 -8.44 18.70 28.99
N ARG A 19 -8.14 19.47 27.94
CA ARG A 19 -9.11 19.78 26.88
C ARG A 19 -8.65 19.18 25.58
N PHE A 20 -9.58 18.55 24.86
CA PHE A 20 -9.35 18.02 23.52
C PHE A 20 -9.96 19.01 22.52
N ALA A 21 -9.28 19.18 21.37
CA ALA A 21 -9.87 19.91 20.25
C ALA A 21 -11.08 19.14 19.72
N ASP A 22 -12.04 19.86 19.17
CA ASP A 22 -13.20 19.26 18.52
C ASP A 22 -12.75 18.40 17.36
N ILE A 23 -13.30 17.18 17.29
CA ILE A 23 -13.07 16.26 16.17
C ILE A 23 -14.22 16.48 15.19
N GLN A 24 -13.90 17.05 14.05
CA GLN A 24 -14.89 17.23 12.98
C GLN A 24 -15.15 15.90 12.28
N VAL A 25 -16.42 15.57 12.12
CA VAL A 25 -16.88 14.36 11.44
C VAL A 25 -17.79 14.72 10.26
N HIS A 26 -17.78 13.90 9.21
CA HIS A 26 -18.64 14.07 8.01
C HIS A 26 -18.51 15.45 7.32
N ASN A 27 -17.34 16.06 7.38
CA ASN A 27 -17.10 17.38 6.78
C ASN A 27 -16.93 17.35 5.28
N TYR A 28 -16.47 16.22 4.73
CA TYR A 28 -16.23 16.12 3.30
C TYR A 28 -17.56 16.19 2.52
N ARG A 29 -17.58 17.04 1.52
CA ARG A 29 -18.65 17.12 0.52
C ARG A 29 -18.01 16.89 -0.84
N SER A 30 -18.45 15.86 -1.55
CA SER A 30 -17.97 15.59 -2.89
C SER A 30 -18.40 16.71 -3.85
N ASP A 31 -17.43 17.31 -4.51
CA ASP A 31 -17.64 18.30 -5.56
C ASP A 31 -16.64 18.02 -6.68
N LEU A 32 -17.14 17.52 -7.80
CA LEU A 32 -16.29 17.15 -8.94
C LEU A 32 -15.52 18.34 -9.52
N ALA A 33 -16.12 19.54 -9.52
CA ALA A 33 -15.45 20.73 -10.03
C ALA A 33 -14.29 21.14 -9.12
N LEU A 34 -14.50 21.05 -7.80
CA LEU A 34 -13.45 21.32 -6.81
C LEU A 34 -12.32 20.29 -6.90
N GLU A 35 -12.66 18.99 -6.96
CA GLU A 35 -11.68 17.93 -7.07
C GLU A 35 -10.91 17.98 -8.41
N SER A 36 -11.60 18.34 -9.49
CA SER A 36 -10.95 18.56 -10.80
C SER A 36 -9.97 19.74 -10.78
N THR A 37 -10.29 20.77 -10.02
CA THR A 37 -9.38 21.92 -9.81
C THR A 37 -8.18 21.51 -8.96
N ARG A 38 -8.39 20.67 -7.94
CA ARG A 38 -7.35 20.23 -7.01
C ARG A 38 -6.35 19.24 -7.63
N TRP A 39 -6.85 18.26 -8.36
CA TRP A 39 -6.07 17.13 -8.86
C TRP A 39 -5.75 17.21 -10.36
N GLY A 40 -6.53 17.97 -11.11
CA GLY A 40 -6.51 17.97 -12.57
C GLY A 40 -7.29 16.81 -13.18
N SER A 41 -7.86 17.03 -14.34
CA SER A 41 -8.69 16.02 -15.03
C SER A 41 -7.88 14.77 -15.42
N GLU A 42 -6.63 14.94 -15.81
CA GLU A 42 -5.75 13.83 -16.19
C GLU A 42 -5.53 12.86 -15.02
N LYS A 43 -5.18 13.39 -13.83
CA LYS A 43 -4.98 12.56 -12.63
C LYS A 43 -6.27 11.87 -12.18
N LEU A 44 -7.43 12.52 -12.35
CA LEU A 44 -8.72 11.90 -12.05
C LEU A 44 -9.10 10.79 -13.05
N LEU A 45 -8.82 10.98 -14.34
CA LEU A 45 -9.00 9.95 -15.36
C LEU A 45 -8.07 8.75 -15.12
N ARG A 46 -6.83 9.03 -14.73
CA ARG A 46 -5.89 7.98 -14.31
C ARG A 46 -6.42 7.21 -13.09
N ALA A 47 -6.94 7.90 -12.09
CA ALA A 47 -7.54 7.25 -10.93
C ALA A 47 -8.72 6.32 -11.32
N LEU A 48 -9.58 6.77 -12.25
CA LEU A 48 -10.65 5.93 -12.78
C LEU A 48 -10.10 4.69 -13.51
N HIS A 49 -9.09 4.88 -14.36
CA HIS A 49 -8.39 3.78 -15.05
C HIS A 49 -7.85 2.77 -14.03
N ASP A 50 -7.14 3.23 -13.01
CA ASP A 50 -6.53 2.38 -12.00
C ASP A 50 -7.60 1.62 -11.18
N MET A 51 -8.71 2.26 -10.84
CA MET A 51 -9.84 1.57 -10.20
C MET A 51 -10.43 0.46 -11.09
N LEU A 52 -10.54 0.69 -12.40
CA LEU A 52 -11.02 -0.32 -13.34
C LEU A 52 -10.02 -1.48 -13.47
N MET A 53 -8.73 -1.19 -13.50
CA MET A 53 -7.67 -2.20 -13.50
C MET A 53 -7.74 -3.09 -12.26
N LEU A 54 -7.87 -2.50 -11.08
CA LEU A 54 -8.02 -3.23 -9.83
C LEU A 54 -9.28 -4.10 -9.85
N ARG A 55 -10.41 -3.54 -10.27
CA ARG A 55 -11.68 -4.28 -10.36
C ARG A 55 -11.57 -5.48 -11.28
N GLU A 56 -10.96 -5.32 -12.45
CA GLU A 56 -10.81 -6.40 -13.42
C GLU A 56 -9.86 -7.48 -12.90
N PHE A 57 -8.72 -7.08 -12.30
CA PHE A 57 -7.78 -8.01 -11.68
C PHE A 57 -8.45 -8.88 -10.60
N GLU A 58 -9.17 -8.27 -9.68
CA GLU A 58 -9.85 -8.96 -8.58
C GLU A 58 -11.02 -9.82 -9.09
N SER A 59 -11.76 -9.34 -10.11
CA SER A 59 -12.85 -10.10 -10.74
C SER A 59 -12.33 -11.34 -11.45
N MET A 60 -11.19 -11.24 -12.11
CA MET A 60 -10.50 -12.37 -12.73
C MET A 60 -10.09 -13.41 -11.67
N LEU A 61 -9.47 -12.98 -10.57
CA LEU A 61 -9.10 -13.87 -9.47
C LEU A 61 -10.32 -14.57 -8.87
N ASN A 62 -11.41 -13.84 -8.67
CA ASN A 62 -12.67 -14.40 -8.20
C ASN A 62 -13.21 -15.47 -9.15
N SER A 63 -13.18 -15.19 -10.45
CA SER A 63 -13.66 -16.12 -11.48
C SER A 63 -12.85 -17.42 -11.46
N PHE A 64 -11.53 -17.34 -11.46
CA PHE A 64 -10.67 -18.52 -11.33
C PHE A 64 -10.92 -19.30 -10.04
N LYS A 65 -11.19 -18.61 -8.95
CA LYS A 65 -11.50 -19.23 -7.66
C LYS A 65 -12.84 -19.96 -7.64
N MET A 66 -13.86 -19.32 -8.18
CA MET A 66 -15.26 -19.79 -8.09
C MET A 66 -15.64 -20.76 -9.19
N THR A 67 -15.20 -20.51 -10.41
CA THR A 67 -15.62 -21.26 -11.60
C THR A 67 -14.49 -22.04 -12.30
N GLY A 68 -13.23 -21.76 -11.94
CA GLY A 68 -12.08 -22.36 -12.62
C GLY A 68 -11.83 -21.80 -14.01
N SER A 69 -12.45 -20.68 -14.37
CA SER A 69 -12.30 -20.08 -15.69
C SER A 69 -12.45 -18.56 -15.63
N TYR A 70 -11.81 -17.88 -16.57
CA TYR A 70 -11.98 -16.47 -16.82
C TYR A 70 -11.82 -16.22 -18.32
N ARG A 71 -12.86 -15.68 -18.97
CA ARG A 71 -12.98 -15.61 -20.43
C ARG A 71 -12.77 -17.01 -21.03
N ASP A 72 -11.86 -17.19 -21.97
CA ASP A 72 -11.48 -18.45 -22.64
C ASP A 72 -10.38 -19.25 -21.91
N ILE A 73 -9.84 -18.71 -20.78
CA ILE A 73 -8.77 -19.35 -20.02
C ILE A 73 -9.36 -20.24 -18.92
N GLN A 74 -8.93 -21.51 -18.91
CA GLN A 74 -9.28 -22.48 -17.87
C GLN A 74 -8.11 -22.59 -16.88
N TYR A 75 -8.36 -22.25 -15.62
CA TYR A 75 -7.37 -22.38 -14.56
C TYR A 75 -8.04 -22.51 -13.19
N THR A 76 -7.89 -23.65 -12.55
CA THR A 76 -8.42 -23.89 -11.21
C THR A 76 -7.41 -23.42 -10.17
N TYR A 77 -7.69 -22.28 -9.56
CA TYR A 77 -6.88 -21.75 -8.46
C TYR A 77 -7.31 -22.33 -7.11
N LYS A 78 -6.42 -23.07 -6.47
CA LYS A 78 -6.68 -23.75 -5.18
C LYS A 78 -6.20 -22.97 -3.95
N GLY A 79 -5.40 -21.95 -4.16
CA GLY A 79 -4.85 -21.13 -3.07
C GLY A 79 -5.88 -20.21 -2.41
N PRO A 80 -5.53 -19.55 -1.31
CA PRO A 80 -6.34 -18.48 -0.74
C PRO A 80 -6.32 -17.26 -1.64
N ALA A 81 -7.47 -16.61 -1.80
CA ALA A 81 -7.58 -15.30 -2.44
C ALA A 81 -8.48 -14.42 -1.57
N HIS A 82 -7.89 -13.49 -0.88
CA HIS A 82 -8.61 -12.49 -0.09
C HIS A 82 -8.81 -11.25 -0.95
N LEU A 83 -9.94 -11.23 -1.66
CA LEU A 83 -10.23 -10.21 -2.66
C LEU A 83 -10.50 -8.84 -2.02
N SER A 84 -10.07 -7.78 -2.68
CA SER A 84 -10.32 -6.39 -2.32
C SER A 84 -11.39 -5.73 -3.20
N VAL A 85 -12.23 -6.52 -3.85
CA VAL A 85 -13.37 -6.03 -4.65
C VAL A 85 -14.25 -5.09 -3.79
N GLY A 86 -14.53 -3.89 -4.32
CA GLY A 86 -15.28 -2.85 -3.63
C GLY A 86 -14.43 -1.85 -2.85
N GLN A 87 -13.10 -2.07 -2.77
CA GLN A 87 -12.16 -1.20 -2.07
C GLN A 87 -11.31 -0.34 -3.02
N GLU A 88 -11.58 -0.36 -4.31
CA GLU A 88 -10.77 0.28 -5.35
C GLU A 88 -10.59 1.79 -5.10
N ALA A 89 -11.65 2.47 -4.71
CA ALA A 89 -11.61 3.92 -4.47
C ALA A 89 -10.73 4.29 -3.27
N VAL A 90 -10.72 3.46 -2.22
CA VAL A 90 -9.85 3.67 -1.06
C VAL A 90 -8.39 3.43 -1.43
N ALA A 91 -8.11 2.32 -2.12
CA ALA A 91 -6.76 1.94 -2.52
C ALA A 91 -6.15 2.99 -3.48
N VAL A 92 -6.87 3.33 -4.56
CA VAL A 92 -6.39 4.30 -5.56
C VAL A 92 -6.35 5.71 -4.99
N GLY A 93 -7.39 6.15 -4.26
CA GLY A 93 -7.43 7.48 -3.65
C GLY A 93 -6.31 7.70 -2.63
N SER A 94 -5.95 6.67 -1.87
CA SER A 94 -4.80 6.74 -0.97
C SER A 94 -3.48 6.80 -1.75
N ALA A 95 -3.31 5.93 -2.75
CA ALA A 95 -2.08 5.82 -3.52
C ALA A 95 -1.77 7.08 -4.34
N MET A 96 -2.79 7.74 -4.93
CA MET A 96 -2.62 8.96 -5.72
C MET A 96 -2.14 10.18 -4.91
N ALA A 97 -2.20 10.08 -3.58
CA ALA A 97 -1.69 11.13 -2.67
C ALA A 97 -0.26 10.85 -2.18
N LEU A 98 0.33 9.71 -2.56
CA LEU A 98 1.66 9.27 -2.13
C LEU A 98 2.66 9.40 -3.27
N SER A 99 3.89 9.77 -2.92
CA SER A 99 5.03 9.75 -3.84
C SER A 99 5.54 8.31 -4.08
N PRO A 100 6.37 8.06 -5.12
CA PRO A 100 6.97 6.74 -5.35
C PRO A 100 7.76 6.20 -4.15
N THR A 101 8.39 7.07 -3.36
CA THR A 101 9.23 6.71 -2.22
C THR A 101 8.46 6.51 -0.92
N ASP A 102 7.19 6.93 -0.85
CA ASP A 102 6.32 6.67 0.29
C ASP A 102 5.97 5.19 0.40
N GLN A 103 5.71 4.75 1.60
CA GLN A 103 5.55 3.32 1.92
C GLN A 103 4.13 3.00 2.32
N ILE A 104 3.60 1.89 1.77
CA ILE A 104 2.35 1.32 2.26
C ILE A 104 2.60 -0.02 2.93
N PHE A 105 1.84 -0.28 3.99
CA PHE A 105 1.76 -1.56 4.69
C PHE A 105 0.29 -1.98 4.74
N GLY A 106 -0.01 -3.12 4.15
CA GLY A 106 -1.37 -3.62 4.02
C GLY A 106 -1.68 -4.81 4.94
N SER A 107 -2.92 -5.26 4.87
CA SER A 107 -3.43 -6.46 5.54
C SER A 107 -3.31 -7.69 4.62
N HIS A 108 -3.95 -8.80 5.02
CA HIS A 108 -4.10 -9.98 4.18
C HIS A 108 -4.93 -9.75 2.90
N ARG A 109 -5.63 -8.60 2.79
CA ARG A 109 -6.52 -8.22 1.68
C ARG A 109 -5.94 -7.02 0.89
N SER A 110 -4.66 -7.06 0.58
CA SER A 110 -3.96 -5.89 0.06
C SER A 110 -3.60 -5.94 -1.43
N HIS A 111 -4.18 -6.84 -2.22
CA HIS A 111 -3.94 -6.86 -3.67
C HIS A 111 -4.17 -5.48 -4.31
N GLY A 112 -5.35 -4.89 -4.05
CA GLY A 112 -5.71 -3.58 -4.57
C GLY A 112 -4.77 -2.47 -4.10
N GLU A 113 -4.35 -2.50 -2.84
CA GLU A 113 -3.41 -1.52 -2.27
C GLU A 113 -2.04 -1.60 -2.92
N ILE A 114 -1.51 -2.82 -3.13
CA ILE A 114 -0.21 -3.05 -3.78
C ILE A 114 -0.26 -2.59 -5.24
N LEU A 115 -1.31 -2.96 -5.96
CA LEU A 115 -1.49 -2.56 -7.36
C LEU A 115 -1.67 -1.04 -7.47
N ALA A 116 -2.54 -0.44 -6.66
CA ALA A 116 -2.74 1.01 -6.67
C ALA A 116 -1.46 1.79 -6.40
N LYS A 117 -0.68 1.38 -5.39
CA LYS A 117 0.60 2.02 -5.07
C LYS A 117 1.62 1.84 -6.19
N GLY A 118 1.66 0.64 -6.80
CA GLY A 118 2.53 0.36 -7.94
C GLY A 118 2.17 1.20 -9.16
N LEU A 119 0.88 1.27 -9.52
CA LEU A 119 0.39 2.09 -10.63
C LEU A 119 0.67 3.59 -10.41
N ALA A 120 0.43 4.09 -9.19
CA ALA A 120 0.73 5.48 -8.85
C ALA A 120 2.23 5.77 -8.91
N ALA A 121 3.09 4.85 -8.44
CA ALA A 121 4.53 5.00 -8.53
C ALA A 121 5.01 5.02 -9.99
N ILE A 122 4.52 4.11 -10.82
CA ILE A 122 4.85 4.04 -12.25
C ILE A 122 4.44 5.34 -12.97
N ALA A 123 3.29 5.92 -12.62
CA ALA A 123 2.81 7.16 -13.24
C ALA A 123 3.68 8.39 -12.91
N GLU A 124 4.43 8.36 -11.82
CA GLU A 124 5.25 9.50 -11.36
C GLU A 124 6.76 9.30 -11.57
N MET A 125 7.21 8.07 -11.82
CA MET A 125 8.61 7.75 -12.06
C MET A 125 8.99 7.97 -13.53
N ASP A 126 10.26 8.30 -13.77
CA ASP A 126 10.79 8.34 -15.12
C ASP A 126 11.03 6.94 -15.71
N ASP A 127 10.99 6.83 -17.03
CA ASP A 127 11.13 5.57 -17.76
C ASP A 127 12.45 4.85 -17.45
N VAL A 128 13.54 5.58 -17.22
CA VAL A 128 14.87 5.02 -16.94
C VAL A 128 14.86 4.32 -15.58
N SER A 129 14.25 4.94 -14.58
CA SER A 129 14.09 4.39 -13.23
C SER A 129 13.22 3.14 -13.26
N ILE A 130 12.08 3.18 -13.96
CA ILE A 130 11.18 2.03 -14.14
C ILE A 130 11.94 0.88 -14.83
N GLU A 131 12.62 1.16 -15.92
CA GLU A 131 13.38 0.14 -16.67
C GLU A 131 14.50 -0.49 -15.83
N SER A 132 15.19 0.31 -15.02
CA SER A 132 16.21 -0.16 -14.08
C SER A 132 15.62 -1.13 -13.05
N ILE A 133 14.48 -0.79 -12.45
CA ILE A 133 13.78 -1.67 -11.49
C ILE A 133 13.38 -2.99 -12.17
N ILE A 134 12.74 -2.91 -13.32
CA ILE A 134 12.27 -4.08 -14.08
C ILE A 134 13.42 -5.02 -14.44
N LYS A 135 14.55 -4.48 -14.91
CA LYS A 135 15.73 -5.27 -15.30
C LYS A 135 16.47 -5.89 -14.13
N SER A 136 16.53 -5.17 -13.01
CA SER A 136 17.27 -5.65 -11.82
C SER A 136 16.52 -6.67 -10.99
N HIS A 137 15.18 -6.68 -11.06
CA HIS A 137 14.38 -7.61 -10.27
C HIS A 137 14.62 -9.06 -10.66
N ASP A 138 15.04 -9.88 -9.70
CA ASP A 138 15.30 -11.31 -9.79
C ASP A 138 16.12 -11.71 -11.05
N GLY A 139 17.14 -10.91 -11.40
CA GLY A 139 17.97 -11.15 -12.58
C GLY A 139 17.22 -11.06 -13.91
N GLY A 140 16.10 -10.34 -13.93
CA GLY A 140 15.30 -10.10 -15.13
C GLY A 140 14.33 -11.23 -15.50
N LYS A 141 14.12 -12.22 -14.65
CA LYS A 141 13.19 -13.34 -14.94
C LYS A 141 11.79 -12.88 -15.28
N LEU A 142 11.18 -12.05 -14.43
CA LEU A 142 9.84 -11.51 -14.67
C LEU A 142 9.82 -10.62 -15.91
N SER A 143 10.84 -9.78 -16.11
CA SER A 143 10.97 -8.95 -17.31
C SER A 143 11.00 -9.78 -18.59
N ASN A 144 11.77 -10.86 -18.61
CA ASN A 144 11.83 -11.77 -19.75
C ASN A 144 10.49 -12.49 -19.96
N PHE A 145 9.79 -12.88 -18.90
CA PHE A 145 8.46 -13.46 -18.98
C PHE A 145 7.48 -12.48 -19.63
N VAL A 146 7.44 -11.22 -19.16
CA VAL A 146 6.57 -10.17 -19.72
C VAL A 146 6.85 -9.97 -21.21
N LYS A 147 8.12 -9.82 -21.61
CA LYS A 147 8.51 -9.64 -23.03
C LYS A 147 8.09 -10.83 -23.91
N ASN A 148 8.24 -12.04 -23.41
CA ASN A 148 7.99 -13.24 -24.21
C ASN A 148 6.50 -13.58 -24.35
N TYR A 149 5.66 -13.22 -23.37
CA TYR A 149 4.28 -13.68 -23.30
C TYR A 149 3.23 -12.57 -23.34
N ILE A 150 3.58 -11.34 -23.00
CA ILE A 150 2.67 -10.20 -23.00
C ILE A 150 3.01 -9.25 -24.15
N GLY A 151 4.30 -9.03 -24.43
CA GLY A 151 4.76 -8.11 -25.47
C GLY A 151 4.35 -6.66 -25.14
N ASP A 152 3.94 -5.92 -26.19
CA ASP A 152 3.56 -4.50 -26.08
C ASP A 152 2.06 -4.29 -25.85
N GLU A 153 1.28 -5.35 -25.71
CA GLU A 153 -0.20 -5.28 -25.61
C GLU A 153 -0.71 -4.92 -24.22
N GLY A 154 0.12 -4.90 -23.20
CA GLY A 154 -0.26 -4.80 -21.79
C GLY A 154 -0.25 -3.40 -21.19
N GLY A 155 -0.36 -2.32 -21.97
CA GLY A 155 -0.07 -0.97 -21.47
C GLY A 155 1.43 -0.68 -21.50
N GLY A 156 1.92 0.20 -20.64
CA GLY A 156 3.36 0.43 -20.53
C GLY A 156 4.11 -0.75 -19.89
N PRO A 157 5.42 -0.88 -20.14
CA PRO A 157 6.22 -2.00 -19.61
C PRO A 157 6.19 -2.10 -18.07
N GLY A 158 6.03 -0.99 -17.38
CA GLY A 158 5.87 -0.94 -15.92
C GLY A 158 4.56 -1.56 -15.45
N GLU A 159 3.46 -1.25 -16.11
CA GLU A 159 2.13 -1.80 -15.77
C GLU A 159 2.05 -3.30 -16.04
N ALA A 160 2.51 -3.74 -17.21
CA ALA A 160 2.57 -5.16 -17.54
C ALA A 160 3.43 -5.95 -16.54
N PHE A 161 4.57 -5.40 -16.14
CA PHE A 161 5.43 -5.98 -15.13
C PHE A 161 4.75 -6.05 -13.76
N LEU A 162 4.08 -4.99 -13.33
CA LEU A 162 3.38 -4.93 -12.05
C LEU A 162 2.25 -5.97 -11.99
N LEU A 163 1.40 -6.02 -13.01
CA LEU A 163 0.26 -6.93 -13.07
C LEU A 163 0.72 -8.40 -13.17
N ALA A 164 1.68 -8.68 -14.03
CA ALA A 164 2.23 -10.03 -14.19
C ALA A 164 2.92 -10.53 -12.91
N GLY A 165 3.71 -9.66 -12.27
CA GLY A 165 4.42 -10.00 -11.03
C GLY A 165 3.47 -10.26 -9.87
N MET A 166 2.42 -9.43 -9.73
CA MET A 166 1.40 -9.62 -8.72
C MET A 166 0.57 -10.88 -8.96
N LEU A 167 0.16 -11.13 -10.20
CA LEU A 167 -0.60 -12.33 -10.55
C LEU A 167 0.22 -13.60 -10.33
N ALA A 168 1.49 -13.59 -10.76
CA ALA A 168 2.41 -14.69 -10.54
C ALA A 168 2.62 -14.96 -9.05
N GLU A 169 2.73 -13.92 -8.23
CA GLU A 169 2.85 -14.06 -6.78
C GLU A 169 1.62 -14.69 -6.15
N VAL A 170 0.42 -14.19 -6.49
CA VAL A 170 -0.86 -14.77 -6.01
C VAL A 170 -0.98 -16.24 -6.40
N PHE A 171 -0.55 -16.59 -7.62
CA PHE A 171 -0.58 -17.96 -8.12
C PHE A 171 0.62 -18.83 -7.71
N MET A 172 1.44 -18.32 -6.77
CA MET A 172 2.60 -19.04 -6.21
C MET A 172 3.59 -19.52 -7.28
N ARG A 173 3.89 -18.63 -8.24
CA ARG A 173 4.87 -18.88 -9.31
C ARG A 173 6.22 -18.26 -8.96
N ASP A 174 7.29 -18.90 -9.40
CA ASP A 174 8.66 -18.46 -9.10
C ASP A 174 9.06 -17.15 -9.78
N VAL A 175 8.31 -16.70 -10.80
CA VAL A 175 8.47 -15.39 -11.43
C VAL A 175 7.72 -14.26 -10.69
N GLY A 176 6.95 -14.58 -9.65
CA GLY A 176 6.27 -13.58 -8.81
C GLY A 176 7.24 -12.72 -8.00
N PHE A 177 6.77 -11.59 -7.50
CA PHE A 177 7.61 -10.60 -6.79
C PHE A 177 8.41 -11.19 -5.63
N ASN A 178 7.84 -12.15 -4.91
CA ASN A 178 8.46 -12.84 -3.78
C ASN A 178 8.66 -14.33 -4.10
N LYS A 179 8.86 -14.67 -5.37
CA LYS A 179 9.06 -16.05 -5.86
C LYS A 179 7.89 -16.98 -5.54
N GLY A 180 6.67 -16.43 -5.49
CA GLY A 180 5.45 -17.15 -5.15
C GLY A 180 5.33 -17.57 -3.68
N MET A 181 6.27 -17.14 -2.82
CA MET A 181 6.25 -17.52 -1.39
C MET A 181 5.29 -16.66 -0.58
N GLY A 182 4.97 -15.46 -1.03
CA GLY A 182 4.01 -14.57 -0.37
C GLY A 182 2.55 -14.97 -0.68
N GLY A 183 2.30 -15.45 -1.88
CA GLY A 183 0.96 -15.77 -2.35
C GLY A 183 0.03 -14.56 -2.25
N SER A 184 -1.25 -14.80 -1.91
CA SER A 184 -2.26 -13.75 -1.80
C SER A 184 -2.08 -12.83 -0.58
N MET A 185 -1.51 -13.32 0.52
CA MET A 185 -1.55 -12.63 1.82
C MET A 185 -0.26 -11.93 2.23
N HIS A 186 0.85 -12.20 1.55
CA HIS A 186 2.17 -11.68 1.90
C HIS A 186 2.92 -11.12 0.69
N ALA A 187 2.20 -10.75 -0.37
CA ALA A 187 2.79 -10.11 -1.53
C ALA A 187 3.29 -8.70 -1.18
N PHE A 188 4.42 -8.30 -1.78
CA PHE A 188 4.94 -6.95 -1.67
C PHE A 188 5.92 -6.66 -2.82
N PHE A 189 6.14 -5.39 -3.12
CA PHE A 189 7.15 -4.95 -4.06
C PHE A 189 7.72 -3.58 -3.64
N THR A 190 8.75 -3.62 -2.84
CA THR A 190 9.34 -2.41 -2.21
C THR A 190 9.85 -1.36 -3.19
N PRO A 191 10.34 -1.71 -4.41
CA PRO A 191 10.77 -0.69 -5.36
C PRO A 191 9.66 0.28 -5.81
N PHE A 192 8.39 -0.14 -5.71
CA PHE A 192 7.23 0.74 -5.96
C PHE A 192 6.53 1.20 -4.68
N GLY A 193 7.19 1.07 -3.52
CA GLY A 193 6.66 1.52 -2.24
C GLY A 193 5.64 0.61 -1.57
N ALA A 194 5.35 -0.57 -2.14
CA ALA A 194 4.50 -1.58 -1.51
C ALA A 194 5.35 -2.47 -0.61
N TYR A 195 5.27 -2.27 0.70
CA TYR A 195 6.01 -2.99 1.72
C TYR A 195 5.26 -4.24 2.20
N PRO A 196 5.94 -5.16 2.93
CA PRO A 196 5.32 -6.42 3.32
C PRO A 196 3.98 -6.23 4.04
N ASN A 197 2.94 -6.79 3.46
CA ASN A 197 1.64 -6.93 4.11
C ASN A 197 1.66 -8.09 5.11
N ASN A 198 0.64 -8.22 5.94
CA ASN A 198 0.62 -9.19 7.01
C ASN A 198 -0.73 -9.90 7.12
N ALA A 199 -0.70 -11.25 7.12
CA ALA A 199 -1.89 -12.07 7.33
C ALA A 199 -2.36 -12.05 8.80
N ILE A 200 -1.52 -11.65 9.74
CA ILE A 200 -1.90 -11.49 11.14
C ILE A 200 -2.71 -10.21 11.29
N VAL A 201 -3.94 -10.35 11.74
CA VAL A 201 -4.87 -9.22 11.89
C VAL A 201 -4.26 -8.16 12.81
N GLY A 202 -4.14 -6.93 12.31
CA GLY A 202 -3.52 -5.81 13.02
C GLY A 202 -1.99 -5.79 13.00
N GLY A 203 -1.31 -6.86 12.53
CA GLY A 203 0.15 -7.00 12.59
C GLY A 203 0.91 -5.93 11.82
N SER A 204 0.37 -5.44 10.71
CA SER A 204 1.00 -4.39 9.90
C SER A 204 1.16 -3.05 10.64
N ALA A 205 0.31 -2.76 11.63
CA ALA A 205 0.39 -1.50 12.39
C ALA A 205 1.73 -1.35 13.10
N GLY A 206 2.17 -2.37 13.82
CA GLY A 206 3.45 -2.36 14.54
C GLY A 206 4.65 -2.24 13.61
N ILE A 207 4.59 -2.92 12.45
CA ILE A 207 5.66 -2.86 11.43
C ILE A 207 5.73 -1.45 10.82
N ALA A 208 4.57 -0.88 10.46
CA ALA A 208 4.48 0.45 9.88
C ALA A 208 5.00 1.54 10.82
N VAL A 209 4.70 1.44 12.12
CA VAL A 209 5.22 2.38 13.13
C VAL A 209 6.75 2.29 13.24
N GLY A 210 7.31 1.08 13.14
CA GLY A 210 8.76 0.90 13.07
C GLY A 210 9.39 1.57 11.83
N ALA A 211 8.73 1.45 10.67
CA ALA A 211 9.16 2.12 9.44
C ALA A 211 9.06 3.65 9.56
N ALA A 212 7.99 4.17 10.15
CA ALA A 212 7.83 5.60 10.42
C ALA A 212 8.89 6.13 11.40
N LEU A 213 9.20 5.38 12.44
CA LEU A 213 10.29 5.73 13.36
C LEU A 213 11.64 5.78 12.63
N ARG A 214 11.91 4.82 11.72
CA ARG A 214 13.11 4.89 10.88
C ARG A 214 13.15 6.17 10.06
N ALA A 215 12.05 6.53 9.39
CA ALA A 215 11.97 7.77 8.62
C ALA A 215 12.30 8.99 9.48
N LEU A 216 11.71 9.07 10.67
CA LEU A 216 12.00 10.13 11.64
C LEU A 216 13.49 10.17 12.03
N LEU A 217 14.08 9.02 12.36
CA LEU A 217 15.50 8.94 12.81
C LEU A 217 16.49 9.26 11.70
N THR A 218 16.14 8.97 10.45
CA THR A 218 16.99 9.27 9.28
C THR A 218 16.74 10.64 8.67
N GLY A 219 15.78 11.41 9.20
CA GLY A 219 15.39 12.71 8.65
C GLY A 219 14.72 12.61 7.27
N SER A 220 14.11 11.47 6.97
CA SER A 220 13.33 11.28 5.73
C SER A 220 11.94 11.91 5.87
N ASP A 221 11.48 12.57 4.81
CA ASP A 221 10.13 13.13 4.72
C ASP A 221 9.09 12.13 4.17
N ASN A 222 9.48 10.86 3.98
CA ASN A 222 8.61 9.81 3.47
C ASN A 222 7.41 9.56 4.41
N ILE A 223 6.25 9.43 3.80
CA ILE A 223 5.03 9.01 4.48
C ILE A 223 5.00 7.49 4.59
N VAL A 224 4.56 7.00 5.73
CA VAL A 224 4.25 5.58 5.95
C VAL A 224 2.77 5.43 6.20
N LEU A 225 2.07 4.81 5.25
CA LEU A 225 0.64 4.54 5.32
C LEU A 225 0.41 3.09 5.76
N ALA A 226 -0.33 2.89 6.84
CA ALA A 226 -0.79 1.58 7.29
C ALA A 226 -2.28 1.42 6.98
N ASN A 227 -2.62 0.49 6.10
CA ASN A 227 -4.01 0.15 5.80
C ASN A 227 -4.49 -0.93 6.79
N LEU A 228 -5.48 -0.58 7.57
CA LEU A 228 -6.01 -1.42 8.64
C LEU A 228 -7.48 -1.74 8.36
N GLY A 229 -7.84 -3.03 8.38
CA GLY A 229 -9.24 -3.43 8.32
C GLY A 229 -10.00 -3.00 9.58
N ASP A 230 -11.28 -2.67 9.45
CA ASP A 230 -12.16 -2.28 10.55
C ASP A 230 -12.20 -3.34 11.67
N GLY A 231 -12.27 -4.63 11.30
CA GLY A 231 -12.22 -5.74 12.25
C GLY A 231 -10.90 -5.85 13.03
N SER A 232 -9.81 -5.26 12.52
CA SER A 232 -8.52 -5.25 13.21
C SER A 232 -8.47 -4.30 14.41
N THR A 233 -9.39 -3.36 14.50
CA THR A 233 -9.48 -2.41 15.63
C THR A 233 -9.77 -3.08 16.97
N GLY A 234 -10.23 -4.33 16.97
CA GLY A 234 -10.32 -5.16 18.17
C GLY A 234 -8.99 -5.71 18.68
N CYS A 235 -7.89 -5.57 17.91
CA CYS A 235 -6.57 -6.06 18.31
C CYS A 235 -5.82 -5.00 19.13
N GLY A 236 -5.28 -5.39 20.29
CA GLY A 236 -4.49 -4.50 21.17
C GLY A 236 -3.32 -3.85 20.47
N LEU A 237 -2.63 -4.58 19.58
CA LEU A 237 -1.49 -4.09 18.80
C LEU A 237 -1.79 -2.81 18.01
N ILE A 238 -3.02 -2.63 17.51
CA ILE A 238 -3.41 -1.39 16.79
C ILE A 238 -3.30 -0.19 17.76
N TRP A 239 -3.89 -0.31 18.93
CA TRP A 239 -3.91 0.77 19.94
C TRP A 239 -2.52 1.02 20.52
N GLU A 240 -1.74 -0.03 20.74
CA GLU A 240 -0.34 0.08 21.14
C GLU A 240 0.48 0.82 20.08
N SER A 241 0.28 0.52 18.80
CA SER A 241 0.96 1.18 17.69
C SER A 241 0.58 2.66 17.61
N MET A 242 -0.71 2.99 17.72
CA MET A 242 -1.19 4.37 17.75
C MET A 242 -0.63 5.14 18.94
N ASN A 243 -0.61 4.51 20.13
CA ASN A 243 -0.02 5.10 21.32
C ASN A 243 1.47 5.36 21.11
N PHE A 244 2.22 4.38 20.64
CA PHE A 244 3.65 4.52 20.34
C PHE A 244 3.91 5.66 19.34
N ALA A 245 3.20 5.71 18.23
CA ALA A 245 3.34 6.75 17.21
C ALA A 245 3.02 8.16 17.73
N SER A 246 2.17 8.27 18.77
CA SER A 246 1.76 9.56 19.34
C SER A 246 2.59 10.00 20.55
N MET A 247 3.53 9.16 21.02
CA MET A 247 4.33 9.47 22.21
C MET A 247 5.09 10.79 22.08
N GLY A 248 4.97 11.64 23.12
CA GLY A 248 5.63 12.94 23.18
C GLY A 248 7.15 12.87 23.06
N GLN A 249 7.78 11.77 23.53
CA GLN A 249 9.21 11.54 23.41
C GLN A 249 9.70 11.63 21.96
N TYR A 250 8.96 11.06 21.00
CA TYR A 250 9.36 11.08 19.59
C TYR A 250 9.10 12.40 18.89
N LYS A 251 8.20 13.23 19.46
CA LYS A 251 7.89 14.56 18.93
C LYS A 251 8.82 15.65 19.46
N THR A 252 9.24 15.53 20.70
CA THR A 252 9.93 16.60 21.42
C THR A 252 11.38 16.29 21.77
N LEU A 253 11.78 15.01 21.83
CA LEU A 253 13.11 14.59 22.23
C LEU A 253 14.10 14.47 21.08
N TRP A 254 13.63 14.35 19.84
CA TRP A 254 14.48 14.33 18.66
C TRP A 254 14.54 15.69 18.00
N GLU A 255 15.73 16.27 17.94
CA GLU A 255 16.00 17.39 17.03
C GLU A 255 16.07 16.84 15.59
N LYS A 256 15.34 17.52 14.66
CA LYS A 256 15.53 17.32 13.24
C LYS A 256 16.90 17.85 12.80
#